data_aac36d77e174acaca1eef2b471a4db62
#
_entry.id   aac36d77e174acaca1eef2b471a4db62
#
_cell.length_a   1.000
_cell.length_b   1.000
_cell.length_c   1.000
_cell.angle_alpha   90.00
_cell.angle_beta   90.00
_cell.angle_gamma   90.00
#
_symmetry.space_group_name_H-M   'P 1'
#
loop_
_entity.id
_entity.type
_entity.pdbx_description
1 polymer ?
#
loop_
_entity_poly.entity_id
_entity_poly.type
_entity_poly.pdbx_seq_one_letter_code
_entity_poly.pdbx_strand_id
1 'polypeptide(L)'
;MEGIKFNQIGVSFKGCGSYLPDQILTNQKISQKVDTSNEWIKSRTGISERRISSLGDNVTEMGYKAALRAVEMANWDIKTIDLIVLATSTPHDLFGSAPSIQAKLGAANAVAFDLTAACSLSLIHI
;
A
#
# COMPACT_ATOMS: atom_id res chain seq x y z
N MET A 1 -23.51 40.74 3.77
CA MET A 1 -22.38 39.81 3.74
C MET A 1 -22.90 38.50 3.17
N GLU A 2 -22.63 38.23 1.89
CA GLU A 2 -22.94 36.91 1.33
C GLU A 2 -21.96 35.91 1.91
N GLY A 3 -22.49 34.86 2.56
CA GLY A 3 -21.70 33.79 3.12
C GLY A 3 -20.99 33.01 2.02
N ILE A 4 -19.71 32.71 2.23
CA ILE A 4 -18.92 31.85 1.37
C ILE A 4 -19.61 30.48 1.33
N LYS A 5 -20.21 30.13 0.19
CA LYS A 5 -20.74 28.80 -0.06
C LYS A 5 -19.56 27.86 -0.32
N PHE A 6 -19.18 27.06 0.66
CA PHE A 6 -18.31 25.91 0.41
C PHE A 6 -19.08 24.90 -0.43
N ASN A 7 -18.68 24.72 -1.68
CA ASN A 7 -19.10 23.55 -2.43
C ASN A 7 -18.51 22.33 -1.70
N GLN A 8 -19.36 21.55 -1.06
CA GLN A 8 -18.93 20.27 -0.47
C GLN A 8 -18.60 19.33 -1.63
N ILE A 9 -17.30 19.14 -1.86
CA ILE A 9 -16.80 18.11 -2.76
C ILE A 9 -16.97 16.78 -2.02
N GLY A 10 -17.92 15.95 -2.45
CA GLY A 10 -18.12 14.64 -1.89
C GLY A 10 -16.96 13.71 -2.26
N VAL A 11 -16.48 12.92 -1.31
CA VAL A 11 -15.50 11.85 -1.54
C VAL A 11 -16.24 10.52 -1.56
N SER A 12 -15.94 9.65 -2.54
CA SER A 12 -16.48 8.30 -2.56
C SER A 12 -15.36 7.27 -2.75
N PHE A 13 -15.39 6.23 -1.94
CA PHE A 13 -14.51 5.08 -2.05
C PHE A 13 -15.00 4.16 -3.19
N LYS A 14 -14.16 3.87 -4.16
CA LYS A 14 -14.53 3.11 -5.38
C LYS A 14 -14.03 1.67 -5.37
N GLY A 15 -12.85 1.43 -4.83
CA GLY A 15 -12.28 0.09 -4.79
C GLY A 15 -11.06 -0.01 -3.91
N CYS A 16 -10.72 -1.22 -3.52
CA CYS A 16 -9.50 -1.54 -2.80
C CYS A 16 -8.81 -2.75 -3.40
N GLY A 17 -7.51 -2.85 -3.16
CA GLY A 17 -6.72 -3.99 -3.59
C GLY A 17 -5.57 -4.23 -2.64
N SER A 18 -5.17 -5.49 -2.52
CA SER A 18 -4.05 -5.88 -1.69
C SER A 18 -3.17 -6.88 -2.42
N TYR A 19 -1.91 -6.92 -2.05
CA TYR A 19 -0.98 -7.97 -2.46
C TYR A 19 -0.23 -8.50 -1.25
N LEU A 20 -0.14 -9.80 -1.15
CA LEU A 20 0.63 -10.50 -0.13
C LEU A 20 1.63 -11.42 -0.81
N PRO A 21 2.93 -11.36 -0.48
CA PRO A 21 3.92 -12.32 -0.95
C PRO A 21 3.54 -13.76 -0.57
N ASP A 22 3.98 -14.73 -1.35
CA ASP A 22 3.62 -16.14 -1.14
C ASP A 22 4.39 -16.79 0.02
N GLN A 23 5.60 -16.30 0.31
CA GLN A 23 6.44 -16.87 1.35
C GLN A 23 5.89 -16.57 2.75
N ILE A 24 5.69 -17.63 3.54
CA ILE A 24 5.15 -17.55 4.91
C ILE A 24 6.25 -17.77 5.93
N LEU A 25 6.33 -16.88 6.93
CA LEU A 25 7.13 -17.03 8.13
C LEU A 25 6.22 -17.25 9.34
N THR A 26 6.18 -18.47 9.83
CA THR A 26 5.40 -18.86 11.03
C THR A 26 6.11 -18.49 12.32
N ASN A 27 5.34 -18.37 13.43
CA ASN A 27 5.91 -18.15 14.76
C ASN A 27 6.88 -19.27 15.16
N GLN A 28 6.62 -20.52 14.76
CA GLN A 28 7.53 -21.66 14.99
C GLN A 28 8.90 -21.48 14.33
N LYS A 29 8.93 -20.94 13.09
CA LYS A 29 10.20 -20.63 12.44
C LYS A 29 10.95 -19.49 13.13
N ILE A 30 10.23 -18.53 13.72
CA ILE A 30 10.82 -17.42 14.49
C ILE A 30 11.42 -17.94 15.78
N SER A 31 10.72 -18.83 16.52
CA SER A 31 11.21 -19.40 17.79
C SER A 31 12.46 -20.26 17.63
N GLN A 32 12.79 -20.70 16.42
CA GLN A 32 14.09 -21.34 16.14
C GLN A 32 15.28 -20.38 16.13
N LYS A 33 15.04 -19.06 16.03
CA LYS A 33 16.08 -18.04 15.87
C LYS A 33 16.18 -17.10 17.08
N VAL A 34 15.08 -16.91 17.79
CA VAL A 34 15.00 -16.01 18.95
C VAL A 34 14.22 -16.69 20.08
N ASP A 35 14.53 -16.33 21.32
CA ASP A 35 13.87 -16.88 22.51
C ASP A 35 12.44 -16.34 22.61
N THR A 36 11.49 -17.10 22.06
CA THR A 36 10.05 -16.82 22.05
C THR A 36 9.24 -18.07 21.78
N SER A 37 7.91 -18.01 21.87
CA SER A 37 7.01 -19.09 21.50
C SER A 37 5.84 -18.60 20.66
N ASN A 38 5.17 -19.52 19.95
CA ASN A 38 3.95 -19.19 19.22
C ASN A 38 2.87 -18.65 20.15
N GLU A 39 2.70 -19.22 21.35
CA GLU A 39 1.71 -18.83 22.36
C GLU A 39 1.98 -17.43 22.86
N TRP A 40 3.24 -17.12 23.14
CA TRP A 40 3.66 -15.79 23.58
C TRP A 40 3.37 -14.72 22.52
N ILE A 41 3.80 -14.95 21.27
CA ILE A 41 3.59 -14.01 20.17
C ILE A 41 2.09 -13.82 19.94
N LYS A 42 1.33 -14.91 19.85
CA LYS A 42 -0.10 -14.87 19.54
C LYS A 42 -0.92 -14.18 20.64
N SER A 43 -0.59 -14.43 21.92
CA SER A 43 -1.29 -13.77 23.04
C SER A 43 -1.05 -12.27 23.10
N ARG A 44 0.12 -11.78 22.64
CA ARG A 44 0.49 -10.36 22.66
C ARG A 44 0.07 -9.59 21.42
N THR A 45 0.01 -10.24 20.26
CA THR A 45 -0.14 -9.57 18.95
C THR A 45 -1.31 -10.09 18.13
N GLY A 46 -1.85 -11.27 18.44
CA GLY A 46 -2.80 -11.99 17.59
C GLY A 46 -2.18 -12.61 16.33
N ILE A 47 -0.88 -12.39 16.07
CA ILE A 47 -0.21 -12.77 14.82
C ILE A 47 0.25 -14.23 14.90
N SER A 48 -0.18 -15.05 13.94
CA SER A 48 0.25 -16.44 13.78
C SER A 48 1.37 -16.61 12.74
N GLU A 49 1.38 -15.77 11.71
CA GLU A 49 2.33 -15.83 10.60
C GLU A 49 2.53 -14.45 9.95
N ARG A 50 3.62 -14.29 9.16
CA ARG A 50 3.89 -13.10 8.35
C ARG A 50 4.15 -13.51 6.92
N ARG A 51 3.86 -12.62 6.02
CA ARG A 51 4.29 -12.73 4.63
C ARG A 51 5.64 -12.05 4.48
N ILE A 52 6.56 -12.74 3.82
CA ILE A 52 7.92 -12.26 3.60
C ILE A 52 8.12 -12.08 2.10
N SER A 53 8.63 -10.91 1.71
CA SER A 53 8.99 -10.65 0.33
C SER A 53 10.07 -11.62 -0.14
N SER A 54 9.94 -12.11 -1.35
CA SER A 54 10.93 -12.92 -2.05
C SER A 54 11.67 -12.09 -3.11
N LEU A 55 12.62 -12.70 -3.80
CA LEU A 55 13.34 -12.05 -4.88
C LEU A 55 12.33 -11.58 -5.95
N GLY A 56 12.30 -10.26 -6.20
CA GLY A 56 11.34 -9.62 -7.12
C GLY A 56 10.13 -8.96 -6.45
N ASP A 57 9.84 -9.25 -5.18
CA ASP A 57 8.80 -8.55 -4.42
C ASP A 57 9.36 -7.27 -3.78
N ASN A 58 9.55 -6.23 -4.55
CA ASN A 58 9.89 -4.90 -4.03
C ASN A 58 8.63 -4.04 -3.85
N VAL A 59 8.80 -2.85 -3.26
CA VAL A 59 7.68 -1.92 -2.99
C VAL A 59 6.92 -1.58 -4.27
N THR A 60 7.61 -1.36 -5.38
CA THR A 60 7.00 -1.06 -6.68
C THR A 60 6.14 -2.21 -7.18
N GLU A 61 6.65 -3.45 -7.15
CA GLU A 61 5.90 -4.63 -7.61
C GLU A 61 4.67 -4.92 -6.75
N MET A 62 4.85 -4.87 -5.43
CA MET A 62 3.75 -5.09 -4.49
C MET A 62 2.69 -3.99 -4.61
N GLY A 63 3.12 -2.73 -4.70
CA GLY A 63 2.22 -1.59 -4.88
C GLY A 63 1.47 -1.65 -6.21
N TYR A 64 2.16 -1.97 -7.32
CA TYR A 64 1.53 -2.16 -8.62
C TYR A 64 0.44 -3.24 -8.59
N LYS A 65 0.74 -4.43 -8.06
CA LYS A 65 -0.21 -5.53 -7.99
C LYS A 65 -1.43 -5.19 -7.12
N ALA A 66 -1.23 -4.48 -6.01
CA ALA A 66 -2.31 -4.01 -5.15
C ALA A 66 -3.18 -2.96 -5.86
N ALA A 67 -2.54 -1.97 -6.51
CA ALA A 67 -3.23 -0.91 -7.24
C ALA A 67 -4.03 -1.47 -8.43
N LEU A 68 -3.47 -2.42 -9.18
CA LEU A 68 -4.18 -3.07 -10.29
C LEU A 68 -5.48 -3.73 -9.82
N ARG A 69 -5.44 -4.47 -8.71
CA ARG A 69 -6.63 -5.08 -8.11
C ARG A 69 -7.67 -4.05 -7.63
N ALA A 70 -7.20 -2.90 -7.11
CA ALA A 70 -8.09 -1.82 -6.71
C ALA A 70 -8.82 -1.20 -7.91
N VAL A 71 -8.11 -0.98 -9.01
CA VAL A 71 -8.67 -0.46 -10.27
C VAL A 71 -9.64 -1.45 -10.89
N GLU A 72 -9.30 -2.75 -10.91
CA GLU A 72 -10.17 -3.82 -11.37
C GLU A 72 -11.46 -3.89 -10.55
N MET A 73 -11.36 -3.86 -9.20
CA MET A 73 -12.53 -3.84 -8.32
C MET A 73 -13.42 -2.63 -8.57
N ALA A 74 -12.82 -1.45 -8.77
CA ALA A 74 -13.53 -0.21 -9.06
C ALA A 74 -14.18 -0.20 -10.44
N ASN A 75 -13.77 -1.09 -11.35
CA ASN A 75 -14.08 -1.05 -12.77
C ASN A 75 -13.80 0.35 -13.37
N TRP A 76 -12.62 0.89 -13.05
CA TRP A 76 -12.25 2.27 -13.36
C TRP A 76 -11.26 2.34 -14.52
N ASP A 77 -11.37 3.36 -15.37
CA ASP A 77 -10.40 3.57 -16.45
C ASP A 77 -9.10 4.16 -15.87
N ILE A 78 -8.00 3.42 -16.00
CA ILE A 78 -6.66 3.80 -15.53
C ILE A 78 -6.22 5.16 -16.11
N LYS A 79 -6.63 5.50 -17.32
CA LYS A 79 -6.28 6.76 -18.00
C LYS A 79 -6.92 7.99 -17.34
N THR A 80 -7.94 7.80 -16.53
CA THR A 80 -8.63 8.87 -15.79
C THR A 80 -8.13 9.05 -14.36
N ILE A 81 -7.06 8.35 -13.98
CA ILE A 81 -6.40 8.55 -12.70
C ILE A 81 -5.53 9.81 -12.80
N ASP A 82 -5.78 10.77 -11.91
CA ASP A 82 -5.07 12.05 -11.86
C ASP A 82 -3.91 12.05 -10.88
N LEU A 83 -3.97 11.20 -9.84
CA LEU A 83 -3.00 11.20 -8.75
C LEU A 83 -2.72 9.80 -8.23
N ILE A 84 -1.43 9.51 -8.03
CA ILE A 84 -0.94 8.31 -7.34
C ILE A 84 -0.05 8.76 -6.18
N VAL A 85 -0.45 8.42 -4.95
CA VAL A 85 0.34 8.66 -3.75
C VAL A 85 0.76 7.32 -3.17
N LEU A 86 2.06 7.07 -3.14
CA LEU A 86 2.62 5.89 -2.48
C LEU A 86 3.09 6.23 -1.07
N ALA A 87 2.44 5.65 -0.09
CA ALA A 87 2.84 5.78 1.31
C ALA A 87 3.86 4.70 1.68
N THR A 88 5.12 5.08 1.85
CA THR A 88 6.18 4.14 2.23
C THR A 88 7.27 4.79 3.08
N SER A 89 7.85 4.01 4.01
CA SER A 89 9.06 4.36 4.75
C SER A 89 10.30 3.61 4.23
N THR A 90 10.11 2.74 3.25
CA THR A 90 11.16 1.91 2.65
C THR A 90 11.10 1.99 1.13
N PRO A 91 11.36 3.17 0.54
CA PRO A 91 11.37 3.31 -0.92
C PRO A 91 12.42 2.39 -1.54
N HIS A 92 12.19 1.94 -2.77
CA HIS A 92 13.10 1.04 -3.46
C HIS A 92 14.33 1.78 -4.00
N ASP A 93 14.17 3.06 -4.36
CA ASP A 93 15.22 3.91 -4.92
C ASP A 93 15.13 5.36 -4.40
N LEU A 94 16.11 6.18 -4.80
CA LEU A 94 16.20 7.60 -4.41
C LEU A 94 15.15 8.49 -5.07
N PHE A 95 14.55 8.05 -6.18
CA PHE A 95 13.64 8.85 -7.00
C PHE A 95 12.16 8.59 -6.69
N GLY A 96 11.90 7.68 -5.76
CA GLY A 96 10.56 7.24 -5.38
C GLY A 96 10.02 6.10 -6.24
N SER A 97 9.14 5.32 -5.66
CA SER A 97 8.56 4.13 -6.29
C SER A 97 7.22 4.40 -6.97
N ALA A 98 6.51 5.50 -6.60
CA ALA A 98 5.22 5.85 -7.19
C ALA A 98 5.28 6.10 -8.71
N PRO A 99 6.28 6.80 -9.28
CA PRO A 99 6.40 6.95 -10.73
C PRO A 99 6.58 5.62 -11.46
N SER A 100 7.29 4.67 -10.84
CA SER A 100 7.44 3.31 -11.41
C SER A 100 6.13 2.53 -11.39
N ILE A 101 5.32 2.68 -10.34
CA ILE A 101 3.96 2.11 -10.26
C ILE A 101 3.06 2.74 -11.32
N GLN A 102 3.10 4.06 -11.49
CA GLN A 102 2.37 4.80 -12.52
C GLN A 102 2.67 4.27 -13.91
N ALA A 103 3.95 4.12 -14.24
CA ALA A 103 4.38 3.61 -15.53
C ALA A 103 3.88 2.17 -15.78
N LYS A 104 3.95 1.29 -14.78
CA LYS A 104 3.46 -0.09 -14.86
C LYS A 104 1.95 -0.18 -15.02
N LEU A 105 1.19 0.68 -14.34
CA LEU A 105 -0.26 0.78 -14.49
C LEU A 105 -0.68 1.35 -15.85
N GLY A 106 0.18 2.13 -16.51
CA GLY A 106 -0.20 2.89 -17.70
C GLY A 106 -1.04 4.14 -17.40
N ALA A 107 -0.98 4.66 -16.17
CA ALA A 107 -1.70 5.86 -15.73
C ALA A 107 -0.95 7.13 -16.20
N ALA A 108 -0.86 7.33 -17.51
CA ALA A 108 -0.01 8.35 -18.13
C ALA A 108 -0.38 9.80 -17.74
N ASN A 109 -1.62 10.04 -17.34
CA ASN A 109 -2.12 11.37 -16.97
C ASN A 109 -1.94 11.69 -15.47
N ALA A 110 -1.59 10.70 -14.66
CA ALA A 110 -1.49 10.87 -13.22
C ALA A 110 -0.21 11.63 -12.83
N VAL A 111 -0.28 12.42 -11.77
CA VAL A 111 0.90 12.85 -11.00
C VAL A 111 1.23 11.76 -9.99
N ALA A 112 2.50 11.39 -9.82
CA ALA A 112 2.90 10.32 -8.93
C ALA A 112 4.06 10.74 -8.02
N PHE A 113 3.92 10.52 -6.71
CA PHE A 113 4.98 10.79 -5.74
C PHE A 113 4.88 9.88 -4.51
N ASP A 114 6.02 9.68 -3.87
CA ASP A 114 6.10 8.96 -2.60
C ASP A 114 5.88 9.94 -1.44
N LEU A 115 5.19 9.47 -0.41
CA LEU A 115 4.97 10.21 0.83
C LEU A 115 5.48 9.38 2.00
N THR A 116 6.28 10.01 2.86
CA THR A 116 6.80 9.38 4.07
C THR A 116 6.35 10.17 5.29
N ALA A 117 5.47 9.60 6.08
CA ALA A 117 4.97 10.19 7.33
C ALA A 117 4.70 9.11 8.40
N ALA A 118 5.41 7.99 8.32
CA ALA A 118 5.29 6.85 9.24
C ALA A 118 3.83 6.47 9.52
N CYS A 119 3.43 6.38 10.79
CA CYS A 119 2.07 5.94 11.18
C CYS A 119 0.95 6.93 10.80
N SER A 120 1.27 8.18 10.49
CA SER A 120 0.26 9.17 10.07
C SER A 120 -0.15 9.07 8.60
N LEU A 121 0.51 8.22 7.82
CA LEU A 121 0.18 8.04 6.40
C LEU A 121 -1.28 7.62 6.17
N SER A 122 -1.82 6.78 7.04
CA SER A 122 -3.22 6.35 6.94
C SER A 122 -4.23 7.50 7.09
N LEU A 123 -3.88 8.54 7.87
CA LEU A 123 -4.73 9.72 8.07
C LEU A 123 -4.63 10.71 6.91
N ILE A 124 -3.50 10.75 6.21
CA ILE A 124 -3.30 11.66 5.07
C ILE A 124 -4.09 11.18 3.84
N HIS A 125 -4.40 9.89 3.75
CA HIS A 125 -5.14 9.29 2.63
C HIS A 125 -6.67 9.32 2.82
N ILE A 126 -7.17 9.74 3.97
CA ILE A 126 -8.59 9.92 4.25
C ILE A 126 -9.00 11.36 3.93
#